data_cfc93b6414982686b64969ddd230c400
#
_entry.id   cfc93b6414982686b64969ddd230c400
#
_cell.length_a   1.000
_cell.length_b   1.000
_cell.length_c   1.000
_cell.angle_alpha   90.00
_cell.angle_beta   90.00
_cell.angle_gamma   90.00
#
_symmetry.space_group_name_H-M   'P 1'
#
loop_
_entity.id
_entity.type
_entity.pdbx_description
1 polymer ?
#
loop_
_entity_poly.entity_id
_entity_poly.type
_entity_poly.pdbx_seq_one_letter_code
_entity_poly.pdbx_strand_id
1 'polypeptide(L)'
;MPGGSPAAEWLLDRFDAARRKVGARPALGQLEASVRRTVAQALEAECAELVRDKNAGIPDSLDGRTVVIEFARGGPDRATLPLPAPLGYRYSFATLSEAILSRAAVLYVWVTPEESRRKNIERTDPNDPGSILHHGVPMAVMLGDYGCDDMDWLLQHSDRPDTVAI
;
A
#
# COMPACT_ATOMS: atom_id res chain seq x y z
N MET A 1 11.41 5.19 -14.87
CA MET A 1 11.28 6.67 -14.78
C MET A 1 10.80 7.20 -16.12
N PRO A 2 9.84 8.14 -16.19
CA PRO A 2 9.60 8.89 -17.39
C PRO A 2 10.89 9.68 -17.71
N GLY A 3 11.35 9.60 -18.95
CA GLY A 3 12.69 9.99 -19.36
C GLY A 3 13.15 11.36 -18.87
N GLY A 4 14.29 11.38 -18.23
CA GLY A 4 15.11 12.55 -18.02
C GLY A 4 14.96 13.36 -16.74
N SER A 5 14.04 13.04 -15.83
CA SER A 5 13.98 13.74 -14.54
C SER A 5 15.07 13.21 -13.58
N PRO A 6 15.73 14.08 -12.80
CA PRO A 6 16.64 13.68 -11.76
C PRO A 6 15.98 12.67 -10.80
N ALA A 7 16.70 11.65 -10.36
CA ALA A 7 16.13 10.57 -9.54
C ALA A 7 15.63 11.10 -8.18
N ALA A 8 16.37 12.00 -7.56
CA ALA A 8 15.98 12.62 -6.30
C ALA A 8 14.68 13.43 -6.43
N GLU A 9 14.53 14.27 -7.45
CA GLU A 9 13.29 15.04 -7.66
C GLU A 9 12.09 14.10 -7.84
N TRP A 10 12.24 13.05 -8.62
CA TRP A 10 11.19 12.05 -8.81
C TRP A 10 10.80 11.37 -7.49
N LEU A 11 11.76 10.98 -6.65
CA LEU A 11 11.48 10.37 -5.35
C LEU A 11 10.81 11.34 -4.37
N LEU A 12 11.25 12.61 -4.34
CA LEU A 12 10.63 13.65 -3.51
C LEU A 12 9.16 13.88 -3.91
N ASP A 13 8.85 13.90 -5.20
CA ASP A 13 7.49 14.03 -5.70
C ASP A 13 6.62 12.81 -5.36
N ARG A 14 7.19 11.59 -5.46
CA ARG A 14 6.50 10.35 -5.05
C ARG A 14 6.20 10.31 -3.56
N PHE A 15 7.13 10.81 -2.73
CA PHE A 15 6.93 10.94 -1.30
C PHE A 15 5.75 11.88 -0.98
N ASP A 16 5.72 13.07 -1.59
CA ASP A 16 4.61 14.01 -1.40
C ASP A 16 3.28 13.46 -1.96
N ALA A 17 3.32 12.73 -3.06
CA ALA A 17 2.13 12.04 -3.57
C ALA A 17 1.60 10.99 -2.58
N ALA A 18 2.47 10.21 -1.96
CA ALA A 18 2.10 9.24 -0.93
C ALA A 18 1.50 9.94 0.31
N ARG A 19 2.08 11.06 0.75
CA ARG A 19 1.53 11.86 1.86
C ARG A 19 0.10 12.35 1.57
N ARG A 20 -0.15 12.86 0.38
CA ARG A 20 -1.52 13.30 -0.01
C ARG A 20 -2.53 12.17 0.04
N LYS A 21 -2.15 10.96 -0.37
CA LYS A 21 -3.03 9.78 -0.35
C LYS A 21 -3.51 9.40 1.06
N VAL A 22 -2.70 9.65 2.08
CA VAL A 22 -3.07 9.40 3.49
C VAL A 22 -3.57 10.65 4.21
N GLY A 23 -3.96 11.70 3.47
CA GLY A 23 -4.49 12.94 4.03
C GLY A 23 -3.45 13.84 4.72
N ALA A 24 -2.17 13.50 4.64
CA ALA A 24 -1.10 14.33 5.19
C ALA A 24 -0.72 15.45 4.22
N ARG A 25 -0.32 16.61 4.76
CA ARG A 25 0.13 17.73 3.94
C ARG A 25 1.45 17.38 3.23
N PRO A 26 1.62 17.72 1.94
CA PRO A 26 2.91 17.62 1.28
C PRO A 26 3.92 18.52 2.02
N ALA A 27 5.10 17.98 2.31
CA ALA A 27 6.13 18.70 3.04
C ALA A 27 7.22 19.22 2.10
N LEU A 28 7.61 18.42 1.11
CA LEU A 28 8.75 18.68 0.25
C LEU A 28 8.41 19.61 -0.90
N GLY A 29 7.17 19.54 -1.42
CA GLY A 29 6.68 20.48 -2.43
C GLY A 29 6.39 21.89 -1.93
N GLN A 30 6.42 22.10 -0.59
CA GLN A 30 6.26 23.42 0.04
C GLN A 30 7.61 24.08 0.39
N LEU A 31 8.73 23.37 0.22
CA LEU A 31 10.04 23.95 0.39
C LEU A 31 10.27 25.05 -0.67
N GLU A 32 11.01 26.07 -0.26
CA GLU A 32 11.50 27.07 -1.20
C GLU A 32 12.33 26.38 -2.28
N ALA A 33 12.17 26.81 -3.56
CA ALA A 33 12.70 26.10 -4.72
C ALA A 33 14.22 25.91 -4.70
N SER A 34 14.96 26.85 -4.12
CA SER A 34 16.42 26.74 -3.95
C SER A 34 16.78 25.67 -2.93
N VAL A 35 16.08 25.63 -1.80
CA VAL A 35 16.28 24.63 -0.75
C VAL A 35 15.95 23.24 -1.28
N ARG A 36 14.82 23.09 -1.97
CA ARG A 36 14.43 21.80 -2.58
C ARG A 36 15.51 21.31 -3.57
N ARG A 37 16.03 22.20 -4.44
CA ARG A 37 17.12 21.88 -5.38
C ARG A 37 18.39 21.42 -4.66
N THR A 38 18.79 22.13 -3.63
CA THR A 38 19.99 21.78 -2.84
C THR A 38 19.85 20.39 -2.22
N VAL A 39 18.69 20.08 -1.64
CA VAL A 39 18.39 18.75 -1.08
C VAL A 39 18.42 17.69 -2.18
N ALA A 40 17.76 17.93 -3.31
CA ALA A 40 17.73 17.00 -4.43
C ALA A 40 19.14 16.73 -4.98
N GLN A 41 19.96 17.77 -5.15
CA GLN A 41 21.34 17.63 -5.61
C GLN A 41 22.20 16.80 -4.64
N ALA A 42 22.04 17.03 -3.34
CA ALA A 42 22.77 16.28 -2.31
C ALA A 42 22.40 14.78 -2.28
N LEU A 43 21.14 14.44 -2.62
CA LEU A 43 20.63 13.08 -2.59
C LEU A 43 20.70 12.36 -3.95
N GLU A 44 21.02 13.06 -5.04
CA GLU A 44 20.87 12.53 -6.40
C GLU A 44 21.63 11.22 -6.63
N ALA A 45 22.87 11.13 -6.17
CA ALA A 45 23.69 9.93 -6.37
C ALA A 45 23.08 8.70 -5.69
N GLU A 46 22.67 8.84 -4.44
CA GLU A 46 22.05 7.77 -3.65
C GLU A 46 20.66 7.39 -4.20
N CYS A 47 19.85 8.38 -4.55
CA CYS A 47 18.55 8.15 -5.17
C CYS A 47 18.66 7.46 -6.54
N ALA A 48 19.63 7.83 -7.36
CA ALA A 48 19.88 7.20 -8.64
C ALA A 48 20.32 5.74 -8.48
N GLU A 49 21.12 5.43 -7.47
CA GLU A 49 21.50 4.07 -7.12
C GLU A 49 20.31 3.22 -6.71
N LEU A 50 19.51 3.70 -5.76
CA LEU A 50 18.27 3.04 -5.31
C LEU A 50 17.31 2.75 -6.46
N VAL A 51 17.10 3.71 -7.35
CA VAL A 51 16.23 3.54 -8.53
C VAL A 51 16.82 2.52 -9.51
N ARG A 52 18.13 2.56 -9.74
CA ARG A 52 18.82 1.61 -10.60
C ARG A 52 18.69 0.18 -10.06
N ASP A 53 18.96 -0.03 -8.77
CA ASP A 53 18.87 -1.34 -8.12
C ASP A 53 17.45 -1.89 -8.15
N LYS A 54 16.46 -1.03 -7.87
CA LYS A 54 15.05 -1.39 -7.99
C LYS A 54 14.70 -1.82 -9.43
N ASN A 55 15.16 -1.08 -10.42
CA ASN A 55 14.87 -1.39 -11.82
C ASN A 55 15.60 -2.66 -12.29
N ALA A 56 16.81 -2.92 -11.80
CA ALA A 56 17.56 -4.15 -12.09
C ALA A 56 16.85 -5.41 -11.56
N GLY A 57 16.03 -5.27 -10.51
CA GLY A 57 15.20 -6.36 -9.99
C GLY A 57 13.93 -6.64 -10.81
N ILE A 58 13.59 -5.79 -11.78
CA ILE A 58 12.40 -5.98 -12.64
C ILE A 58 12.80 -6.95 -13.77
N PRO A 59 12.14 -8.12 -13.88
CA PRO A 59 12.45 -9.07 -14.94
C PRO A 59 11.95 -8.56 -16.30
N ASP A 60 12.65 -8.91 -17.39
CA ASP A 60 12.25 -8.56 -18.76
C ASP A 60 10.92 -9.23 -19.17
N SER A 61 10.61 -10.39 -18.61
CA SER A 61 9.35 -11.11 -18.80
C SER A 61 8.85 -11.72 -17.50
N LEU A 62 7.53 -11.79 -17.35
CA LEU A 62 6.85 -12.51 -16.27
C LEU A 62 6.49 -13.95 -16.67
N ASP A 63 6.88 -14.42 -17.84
CA ASP A 63 6.57 -15.77 -18.30
C ASP A 63 7.18 -16.81 -17.35
N GLY A 64 6.36 -17.77 -16.92
CA GLY A 64 6.76 -18.79 -15.95
C GLY A 64 6.99 -18.27 -14.52
N ARG A 65 6.63 -17.03 -14.23
CA ARG A 65 6.75 -16.40 -12.90
C ARG A 65 5.40 -16.13 -12.29
N THR A 66 5.31 -16.28 -10.98
CA THR A 66 4.18 -15.83 -10.17
C THR A 66 4.59 -14.59 -9.40
N VAL A 67 3.84 -13.51 -9.56
CA VAL A 67 3.99 -12.29 -8.75
C VAL A 67 2.91 -12.28 -7.70
N VAL A 68 3.30 -12.20 -6.43
CA VAL A 68 2.35 -12.07 -5.32
C VAL A 68 2.29 -10.61 -4.90
N ILE A 69 1.09 -10.04 -4.91
CA ILE A 69 0.82 -8.68 -4.43
C ILE A 69 -0.05 -8.83 -3.19
N GLU A 70 0.49 -8.48 -2.03
CA GLU A 70 -0.22 -8.55 -0.77
C GLU A 70 -0.89 -7.21 -0.45
N PHE A 71 -2.17 -7.29 -0.11
CA PHE A 71 -2.95 -6.18 0.44
C PHE A 71 -3.45 -6.54 1.83
N ALA A 72 -3.15 -5.71 2.82
CA ALA A 72 -3.84 -5.68 4.10
C ALA A 72 -4.63 -4.38 4.15
N ARG A 73 -5.89 -4.40 3.75
CA ARG A 73 -6.73 -3.22 3.60
C ARG A 73 -8.04 -3.37 4.35
N GLY A 74 -8.45 -2.27 4.93
CA GLY A 74 -9.70 -2.18 5.66
C GLY A 74 -10.08 -0.72 5.91
N GLY A 75 -10.96 -0.53 6.86
CA GLY A 75 -11.44 0.77 7.31
C GLY A 75 -11.95 0.70 8.75
N PRO A 76 -12.52 1.81 9.25
CA PRO A 76 -13.07 1.88 10.59
C PRO A 76 -14.15 0.82 10.84
N ASP A 77 -14.19 0.31 12.05
CA ASP A 77 -15.26 -0.59 12.48
C ASP A 77 -16.64 0.02 12.17
N ARG A 78 -17.53 -0.79 11.60
CA ARG A 78 -18.89 -0.38 11.18
C ARG A 78 -18.95 0.74 10.14
N ALA A 79 -17.92 0.95 9.35
CA ALA A 79 -17.97 1.91 8.24
C ALA A 79 -19.01 1.50 7.19
N THR A 80 -19.53 2.50 6.46
CA THR A 80 -20.44 2.25 5.33
C THR A 80 -19.67 1.64 4.16
N LEU A 81 -20.24 0.61 3.53
CA LEU A 81 -19.67 -0.07 2.38
C LEU A 81 -20.26 0.42 1.04
N PRO A 82 -19.47 0.46 -0.04
CA PRO A 82 -18.05 0.16 -0.09
C PRO A 82 -17.23 1.25 0.63
N LEU A 83 -16.07 0.87 1.13
CA LEU A 83 -15.23 1.82 1.84
C LEU A 83 -14.81 2.99 0.93
N PRO A 84 -14.81 4.24 1.47
CA PRO A 84 -14.39 5.40 0.69
C PRO A 84 -12.87 5.40 0.47
N ALA A 85 -12.42 5.93 -0.67
CA ALA A 85 -10.99 6.13 -0.92
C ALA A 85 -10.33 7.00 0.19
N PRO A 86 -9.13 6.67 0.62
CA PRO A 86 -8.20 5.66 0.08
C PRO A 86 -8.28 4.30 0.81
N LEU A 87 -9.40 3.98 1.43
CA LEU A 87 -9.60 2.77 2.23
C LEU A 87 -10.10 1.60 1.38
N GLY A 88 -10.00 0.40 1.93
CA GLY A 88 -10.60 -0.81 1.40
C GLY A 88 -9.87 -1.45 0.21
N TYR A 89 -10.41 -2.59 -0.18
CA TYR A 89 -9.92 -3.37 -1.32
C TYR A 89 -10.33 -2.76 -2.66
N ARG A 90 -11.54 -2.18 -2.74
CA ARG A 90 -11.98 -1.48 -3.96
C ARG A 90 -10.98 -0.45 -4.43
N TYR A 91 -10.58 0.44 -3.53
CA TYR A 91 -9.56 1.45 -3.84
C TYR A 91 -8.21 0.82 -4.20
N SER A 92 -7.79 -0.22 -3.47
CA SER A 92 -6.51 -0.90 -3.71
C SER A 92 -6.46 -1.55 -5.09
N PHE A 93 -7.50 -2.27 -5.49
CA PHE A 93 -7.60 -2.85 -6.83
C PHE A 93 -7.64 -1.78 -7.92
N ALA A 94 -8.41 -0.72 -7.73
CA ALA A 94 -8.48 0.40 -8.69
C ALA A 94 -7.12 1.12 -8.91
N THR A 95 -6.12 0.91 -8.04
CA THR A 95 -4.77 1.42 -8.24
C THR A 95 -3.89 0.53 -9.13
N LEU A 96 -4.31 -0.71 -9.39
CA LEU A 96 -3.62 -1.62 -10.30
C LEU A 96 -3.96 -1.28 -11.75
N SER A 97 -3.02 -1.55 -12.65
CA SER A 97 -3.28 -1.40 -14.08
C SER A 97 -4.20 -2.50 -14.60
N GLU A 98 -4.95 -2.22 -15.66
CA GLU A 98 -5.78 -3.21 -16.35
C GLU A 98 -4.98 -4.44 -16.80
N ALA A 99 -3.74 -4.24 -17.23
CA ALA A 99 -2.82 -5.33 -17.61
C ALA A 99 -2.52 -6.30 -16.44
N ILE A 100 -2.52 -5.81 -15.20
CA ILE A 100 -2.40 -6.64 -14.00
C ILE A 100 -3.74 -7.30 -13.70
N LEU A 101 -4.81 -6.51 -13.62
CA LEU A 101 -6.14 -6.99 -13.23
C LEU A 101 -6.66 -8.07 -14.17
N SER A 102 -6.45 -7.97 -15.48
CA SER A 102 -6.88 -8.96 -16.47
C SER A 102 -6.20 -10.33 -16.32
N ARG A 103 -5.11 -10.42 -15.57
CA ARG A 103 -4.33 -11.65 -15.33
C ARG A 103 -4.29 -12.06 -13.86
N ALA A 104 -4.88 -11.26 -12.98
CA ALA A 104 -4.84 -11.49 -11.55
C ALA A 104 -5.84 -12.56 -11.11
N ALA A 105 -5.42 -13.39 -10.16
CA ALA A 105 -6.32 -14.19 -9.33
C ALA A 105 -6.25 -13.64 -7.91
N VAL A 106 -7.41 -13.52 -7.26
CA VAL A 106 -7.51 -13.00 -5.90
C VAL A 106 -7.65 -14.18 -4.93
N LEU A 107 -6.70 -14.26 -3.98
CA LEU A 107 -6.83 -15.13 -2.81
C LEU A 107 -7.21 -14.27 -1.61
N TYR A 108 -8.43 -14.41 -1.13
CA TYR A 108 -8.90 -13.71 0.06
C TYR A 108 -8.87 -14.65 1.26
N VAL A 109 -8.10 -14.27 2.28
CA VAL A 109 -8.01 -15.01 3.54
C VAL A 109 -8.78 -14.23 4.61
N TRP A 110 -9.96 -14.72 4.92
CA TRP A 110 -10.84 -14.10 5.91
C TRP A 110 -10.69 -14.74 7.29
N VAL A 111 -10.70 -13.91 8.31
CA VAL A 111 -10.82 -14.31 9.72
C VAL A 111 -11.82 -13.41 10.42
N THR A 112 -12.48 -13.93 11.47
CA THR A 112 -13.38 -13.07 12.24
C THR A 112 -12.63 -11.91 12.92
N PRO A 113 -13.26 -10.77 13.16
CA PRO A 113 -12.64 -9.66 13.88
C PRO A 113 -12.10 -10.07 15.27
N GLU A 114 -12.80 -10.97 15.97
CA GLU A 114 -12.36 -11.50 17.26
C GLU A 114 -11.08 -12.31 17.14
N GLU A 115 -11.02 -13.20 16.16
CA GLU A 115 -9.85 -14.03 15.89
C GLU A 115 -8.66 -13.20 15.43
N SER A 116 -8.89 -12.18 14.61
CA SER A 116 -7.87 -11.23 14.19
C SER A 116 -7.25 -10.51 15.41
N ARG A 117 -8.09 -10.01 16.32
CA ARG A 117 -7.63 -9.38 17.57
C ARG A 117 -6.88 -10.35 18.47
N ARG A 118 -7.40 -11.58 18.63
CA ARG A 118 -6.74 -12.62 19.42
C ARG A 118 -5.33 -12.90 18.89
N LYS A 119 -5.21 -13.16 17.59
CA LYS A 119 -3.92 -13.40 16.94
C LYS A 119 -2.97 -12.20 17.02
N ASN A 120 -3.50 -10.99 16.96
CA ASN A 120 -2.69 -9.78 17.12
C ASN A 120 -2.07 -9.69 18.53
N ILE A 121 -2.84 -10.04 19.56
CA ILE A 121 -2.33 -10.09 20.95
C ILE A 121 -1.30 -11.22 21.12
N GLU A 122 -1.59 -12.41 20.62
CA GLU A 122 -0.71 -13.58 20.74
C GLU A 122 0.63 -13.39 20.01
N ARG A 123 0.65 -12.56 18.95
CA ARG A 123 1.88 -12.23 18.24
C ARG A 123 2.85 -11.40 19.08
N THR A 124 2.34 -10.69 20.08
CA THR A 124 3.15 -9.78 20.89
C THR A 124 4.00 -10.56 21.86
N ASP A 125 5.33 -10.46 21.76
CA ASP A 125 6.26 -10.99 22.75
C ASP A 125 6.74 -9.83 23.65
N PRO A 126 6.38 -9.85 24.95
CA PRO A 126 6.83 -8.83 25.90
C PRO A 126 8.35 -8.80 26.09
N ASN A 127 9.04 -9.90 25.77
CA ASN A 127 10.48 -10.04 25.95
C ASN A 127 11.26 -9.54 24.71
N ASP A 128 10.56 -9.24 23.60
CA ASP A 128 11.15 -8.74 22.37
C ASP A 128 10.36 -7.52 21.82
N PRO A 129 10.27 -6.43 22.59
CA PRO A 129 9.40 -5.29 22.26
C PRO A 129 9.83 -4.50 21.03
N GLY A 130 11.02 -4.73 20.50
CA GLY A 130 11.55 -4.10 19.30
C GLY A 130 11.44 -4.93 18.02
N SER A 131 10.97 -6.16 18.13
CA SER A 131 10.88 -7.07 16.99
C SER A 131 9.80 -6.65 16.01
N ILE A 132 10.14 -6.58 14.73
CA ILE A 132 9.16 -6.40 13.65
C ILE A 132 8.31 -7.66 13.42
N LEU A 133 8.72 -8.81 13.96
CA LEU A 133 8.03 -10.10 13.82
C LEU A 133 7.07 -10.38 14.99
N HIS A 134 7.37 -9.85 16.17
CA HIS A 134 6.68 -10.17 17.43
C HIS A 134 6.00 -8.93 18.06
N HIS A 135 5.62 -7.95 17.25
CA HIS A 135 4.84 -6.81 17.75
C HIS A 135 3.36 -6.91 17.35
N GLY A 136 2.50 -6.49 18.25
CA GLY A 136 1.07 -6.32 17.99
C GLY A 136 0.77 -4.94 17.43
N VAL A 137 -0.26 -4.86 16.60
CA VAL A 137 -0.83 -3.60 16.15
C VAL A 137 -1.65 -2.99 17.30
N PRO A 138 -1.49 -1.69 17.63
CA PRO A 138 -2.31 -1.06 18.65
C PRO A 138 -3.81 -1.22 18.38
N MET A 139 -4.62 -1.46 19.42
CA MET A 139 -6.06 -1.70 19.27
C MET A 139 -6.79 -0.55 18.55
N ALA A 140 -6.37 0.69 18.77
CA ALA A 140 -6.94 1.84 18.07
C ALA A 140 -6.74 1.76 16.54
N VAL A 141 -5.59 1.25 16.09
CA VAL A 141 -5.29 1.02 14.67
C VAL A 141 -6.09 -0.18 14.16
N MET A 142 -6.18 -1.27 14.95
CA MET A 142 -7.01 -2.43 14.59
C MET A 142 -8.47 -2.04 14.34
N LEU A 143 -9.04 -1.17 15.15
CA LEU A 143 -10.42 -0.71 15.00
C LEU A 143 -10.59 0.42 13.96
N GLY A 144 -9.56 1.24 13.79
CA GLY A 144 -9.61 2.38 12.88
C GLY A 144 -9.29 2.03 11.42
N ASP A 145 -8.32 1.12 11.21
CA ASP A 145 -7.80 0.82 9.88
C ASP A 145 -8.14 -0.60 9.40
N TYR A 146 -8.48 -1.50 10.34
CA TYR A 146 -8.76 -2.91 10.08
C TYR A 146 -10.03 -3.41 10.76
N GLY A 147 -10.93 -2.51 11.13
CA GLY A 147 -12.19 -2.84 11.83
C GLY A 147 -13.21 -3.52 10.92
N CYS A 148 -13.21 -3.20 9.64
CA CYS A 148 -13.98 -3.88 8.60
C CYS A 148 -13.24 -3.81 7.26
N ASP A 149 -13.71 -4.58 6.29
CA ASP A 149 -13.29 -4.48 4.89
C ASP A 149 -14.50 -4.53 3.94
N ASP A 150 -14.26 -4.35 2.65
CA ASP A 150 -15.30 -4.28 1.63
C ASP A 150 -15.27 -5.46 0.63
N MET A 151 -14.50 -6.53 0.92
CA MET A 151 -14.37 -7.65 -0.03
C MET A 151 -15.71 -8.35 -0.28
N ASP A 152 -16.48 -8.62 0.77
CA ASP A 152 -17.78 -9.27 0.67
C ASP A 152 -18.76 -8.44 -0.17
N TRP A 153 -18.74 -7.11 0.03
CA TRP A 153 -19.51 -6.18 -0.79
C TRP A 153 -19.09 -6.24 -2.25
N LEU A 154 -17.78 -6.29 -2.56
CA LEU A 154 -17.27 -6.36 -3.93
C LEU A 154 -17.66 -7.67 -4.62
N LEU A 155 -17.70 -8.78 -3.89
CA LEU A 155 -18.18 -10.07 -4.41
C LEU A 155 -19.67 -10.03 -4.73
N GLN A 156 -20.49 -9.47 -3.83
CA GLN A 156 -21.95 -9.41 -4.00
C GLN A 156 -22.39 -8.45 -5.11
N HIS A 157 -21.60 -7.46 -5.45
CA HIS A 157 -21.90 -6.45 -6.48
C HIS A 157 -21.15 -6.66 -7.79
N SER A 158 -20.51 -7.80 -7.97
CA SER A 158 -19.90 -8.16 -9.23
C SER A 158 -20.95 -8.68 -10.22
N ASP A 159 -20.86 -8.23 -11.47
CA ASP A 159 -21.73 -8.68 -12.57
C ASP A 159 -21.39 -10.10 -13.08
N ARG A 160 -20.30 -10.68 -12.60
CA ARG A 160 -19.80 -11.99 -13.02
C ARG A 160 -19.52 -12.88 -11.81
N PRO A 161 -19.87 -14.17 -11.87
CA PRO A 161 -19.52 -15.12 -10.82
C PRO A 161 -17.99 -15.20 -10.65
N ASP A 162 -17.55 -15.45 -9.42
CA ASP A 162 -16.15 -15.63 -9.05
C ASP A 162 -15.24 -14.43 -9.38
N THR A 163 -15.81 -13.22 -9.43
CA THR A 163 -15.08 -11.97 -9.64
C THR A 163 -15.44 -10.92 -8.59
N VAL A 164 -14.69 -9.84 -8.55
CA VAL A 164 -14.92 -8.70 -7.65
C VAL A 164 -15.25 -7.44 -8.45
N ALA A 165 -16.20 -6.63 -7.95
CA ALA A 165 -16.51 -5.32 -8.51
C ALA A 165 -15.41 -4.30 -8.17
N ILE A 166 -14.96 -3.51 -9.16
CA ILE A 166 -13.91 -2.51 -8.96
C ILE A 166 -14.44 -1.12 -9.33
#